data_525195df459c9733b2c8d464ea1f8c6d
#
_entry.id   525195df459c9733b2c8d464ea1f8c6d
#
_cell.length_a   1.000
_cell.length_b   1.000
_cell.length_c   1.000
_cell.angle_alpha   90.00
_cell.angle_beta   90.00
_cell.angle_gamma   90.00
#
_symmetry.space_group_name_H-M   'P 1'
#
loop_
_entity.id
_entity.type
_entity.pdbx_description
1 polymer ?
#
loop_
_entity_poly.entity_id
_entity_poly.type
_entity_poly.pdbx_seq_one_letter_code
_entity_poly.pdbx_strand_id
1 'polypeptide(L)'
;MKKIIAIFIMFLTMLCTLPEASAKRGDFLNPNLNITEIRASHILVKKRKDAVAIKKDIESGKITFEEAAIRYSLCPSSQYGGDLGYFTRGKMDQLFSDTAFDLKIGKVSDPVGTKFGWHLIKVYDKR
;
A
#
# COMPACT_ATOMS: atom_id res chain seq x y z
N MET A 1 43.21 -18.21 17.29
CA MET A 1 42.35 -18.01 16.13
C MET A 1 40.89 -18.16 16.45
N LYS A 2 40.51 -19.24 17.08
CA LYS A 2 39.09 -19.46 17.44
C LYS A 2 38.54 -18.38 18.35
N LYS A 3 39.36 -17.88 19.25
CA LYS A 3 38.95 -16.82 20.17
C LYS A 3 38.63 -15.53 19.44
N ILE A 4 39.38 -15.24 18.42
CA ILE A 4 39.18 -14.03 17.64
C ILE A 4 37.87 -14.08 16.91
N ILE A 5 37.54 -15.23 16.38
CA ILE A 5 36.28 -15.45 15.66
C ILE A 5 35.10 -15.27 16.60
N ALA A 6 35.20 -15.80 17.82
CA ALA A 6 34.13 -15.68 18.81
C ALA A 6 33.88 -14.21 19.17
N ILE A 7 34.94 -13.47 19.37
CA ILE A 7 34.83 -12.04 19.68
C ILE A 7 34.17 -11.29 18.54
N PHE A 8 34.56 -11.63 17.33
CA PHE A 8 34.00 -11.00 16.15
C PHE A 8 32.49 -11.24 16.03
N ILE A 9 32.08 -12.45 16.30
CA ILE A 9 30.66 -12.80 16.27
C ILE A 9 29.86 -12.03 17.31
N MET A 10 30.40 -11.93 18.51
CA MET A 10 29.76 -11.18 19.58
C MET A 10 29.58 -9.71 19.21
N PHE A 11 30.59 -9.14 18.62
CA PHE A 11 30.55 -7.76 18.21
C PHE A 11 29.47 -7.55 17.15
N LEU A 12 29.35 -8.47 16.25
CA LEU A 12 28.35 -8.40 15.20
C LEU A 12 26.94 -8.44 15.76
N THR A 13 26.71 -9.32 16.73
CA THR A 13 25.37 -9.43 17.33
C THR A 13 24.97 -8.17 18.07
N MET A 14 25.90 -7.53 18.72
CA MET A 14 25.60 -6.28 19.41
C MET A 14 25.17 -5.19 18.45
N LEU A 15 25.79 -5.12 17.31
CA LEU A 15 25.42 -4.14 16.30
C LEU A 15 24.02 -4.37 15.77
N CYS A 16 23.63 -5.60 15.64
CA CYS A 16 22.30 -5.91 15.14
C CYS A 16 21.20 -5.51 16.10
N THR A 17 21.44 -5.65 17.39
CA THR A 17 20.42 -5.33 18.38
C THR A 17 20.13 -3.85 18.52
N LEU A 18 21.13 -3.03 18.38
CA LEU A 18 20.96 -1.58 18.53
C LEU A 18 20.01 -0.98 17.50
N PRO A 19 20.16 -1.28 16.22
CA PRO A 19 19.23 -0.77 15.23
C PRO A 19 17.79 -1.19 15.47
N GLU A 20 17.61 -2.40 15.93
CA GLU A 20 16.27 -2.89 16.21
C GLU A 20 15.58 -2.09 17.32
N ALA A 21 16.31 -1.80 18.36
CA ALA A 21 15.76 -1.00 19.45
C ALA A 21 15.37 0.38 18.97
N SER A 22 16.16 0.95 18.08
CA SER A 22 15.85 2.25 17.51
C SER A 22 14.59 2.20 16.67
N ALA A 23 14.43 1.15 15.90
CA ALA A 23 13.23 0.98 15.07
C ALA A 23 11.97 0.91 15.93
N LYS A 24 12.03 0.22 17.04
CA LYS A 24 10.88 0.11 17.95
C LYS A 24 10.43 1.46 18.49
N ARG A 25 11.37 2.31 18.81
CA ARG A 25 11.01 3.64 19.28
C ARG A 25 10.31 4.45 18.22
N GLY A 26 10.68 4.24 16.98
CA GLY A 26 10.00 4.88 15.86
C GLY A 26 8.54 4.49 15.74
N ASP A 27 8.20 3.30 16.19
CA ASP A 27 6.83 2.83 16.10
C ASP A 27 5.87 3.60 17.00
N PHE A 28 6.36 4.16 18.08
CA PHE A 28 5.53 4.98 18.96
C PHE A 28 5.10 6.27 18.29
N LEU A 29 5.90 6.75 17.38
CA LEU A 29 5.57 7.91 16.61
C LEU A 29 4.94 7.39 15.32
N ASN A 30 3.65 7.14 15.36
CA ASN A 30 2.94 6.70 14.17
C ASN A 30 3.32 7.62 13.01
N PRO A 31 4.06 7.15 12.02
CA PRO A 31 4.50 8.00 10.91
C PRO A 31 3.34 8.57 10.11
N ASN A 32 2.16 8.00 10.30
CA ASN A 32 0.97 8.45 9.60
C ASN A 32 0.18 9.54 10.33
N LEU A 33 0.62 9.93 11.53
CA LEU A 33 -0.09 10.94 12.31
C LEU A 33 -0.17 12.29 11.62
N ASN A 34 0.83 12.61 10.83
CA ASN A 34 0.88 13.91 10.16
C ASN A 34 0.45 13.87 8.70
N ILE A 35 0.03 12.70 8.23
CA ILE A 35 -0.41 12.57 6.84
C ILE A 35 -1.84 13.05 6.74
N THR A 36 -2.06 14.08 5.94
CA THR A 36 -3.37 14.66 5.73
C THR A 36 -3.95 14.33 4.37
N GLU A 37 -3.09 14.07 3.38
CA GLU A 37 -3.49 13.76 2.02
C GLU A 37 -2.70 12.60 1.47
N ILE A 38 -3.32 11.83 0.60
CA ILE A 38 -2.63 10.78 -0.16
C ILE A 38 -3.04 10.88 -1.61
N ARG A 39 -2.12 10.46 -2.49
CA ARG A 39 -2.40 10.28 -3.90
C ARG A 39 -2.55 8.79 -4.16
N ALA A 40 -3.67 8.42 -4.72
CA ALA A 40 -3.98 7.02 -4.98
C ALA A 40 -4.69 6.84 -6.31
N SER A 41 -4.61 5.61 -6.81
CA SER A 41 -5.40 5.17 -7.95
C SER A 41 -6.28 4.01 -7.50
N HIS A 42 -7.38 3.79 -8.20
CA HIS A 42 -8.24 2.66 -7.89
C HIS A 42 -8.80 2.01 -9.14
N ILE A 43 -9.27 0.79 -8.96
CA ILE A 43 -9.98 0.02 -9.98
C ILE A 43 -11.30 -0.40 -9.36
N LEU A 44 -12.41 -0.04 -9.99
CA LEU A 44 -13.75 -0.39 -9.52
C LEU A 44 -14.35 -1.47 -10.42
N VAL A 45 -14.77 -2.57 -9.82
CA VAL A 45 -15.46 -3.65 -10.53
C VAL A 45 -16.69 -4.07 -9.72
N LYS A 46 -17.62 -4.77 -10.37
CA LYS A 46 -18.87 -5.17 -9.71
C LYS A 46 -18.71 -6.34 -8.78
N LYS A 47 -17.83 -7.29 -9.10
CA LYS A 47 -17.70 -8.54 -8.36
C LYS A 47 -16.35 -8.66 -7.67
N ARG A 48 -16.39 -9.16 -6.44
CA ARG A 48 -15.17 -9.38 -5.68
C ARG A 48 -14.21 -10.34 -6.40
N LYS A 49 -14.73 -11.38 -7.02
CA LYS A 49 -13.89 -12.35 -7.72
C LYS A 49 -13.11 -11.72 -8.86
N ASP A 50 -13.69 -10.73 -9.52
CA ASP A 50 -13.01 -10.03 -10.60
C ASP A 50 -11.88 -9.17 -10.04
N ALA A 51 -12.11 -8.51 -8.92
CA ALA A 51 -11.06 -7.74 -8.25
C ALA A 51 -9.90 -8.63 -7.82
N VAL A 52 -10.20 -9.81 -7.27
CA VAL A 52 -9.17 -10.76 -6.86
C VAL A 52 -8.33 -11.22 -8.06
N ALA A 53 -8.98 -11.53 -9.17
CA ALA A 53 -8.29 -11.97 -10.38
C ALA A 53 -7.39 -10.87 -10.95
N ILE A 54 -7.89 -9.63 -10.98
CA ILE A 54 -7.12 -8.49 -11.47
C ILE A 54 -5.92 -8.24 -10.57
N LYS A 55 -6.11 -8.27 -9.27
CA LYS A 55 -5.01 -8.10 -8.32
C LYS A 55 -3.91 -9.14 -8.56
N LYS A 56 -4.31 -10.38 -8.75
CA LYS A 56 -3.37 -11.47 -9.00
C LYS A 56 -2.56 -11.22 -10.27
N ASP A 57 -3.20 -10.77 -11.32
CA ASP A 57 -2.52 -10.46 -12.58
C ASP A 57 -1.54 -9.30 -12.42
N ILE A 58 -1.92 -8.29 -11.66
CA ILE A 58 -1.03 -7.15 -11.38
C ILE A 58 0.19 -7.62 -10.58
N GLU A 59 -0.02 -8.40 -9.54
CA GLU A 59 1.07 -8.86 -8.68
C GLU A 59 2.02 -9.82 -9.40
N SER A 60 1.51 -10.58 -10.35
CA SER A 60 2.34 -11.49 -11.15
C SER A 60 3.09 -10.80 -12.28
N GLY A 61 2.80 -9.53 -12.53
CA GLY A 61 3.46 -8.77 -13.58
C GLY A 61 2.84 -8.89 -14.96
N LYS A 62 1.70 -9.57 -15.10
CA LYS A 62 1.03 -9.71 -16.39
C LYS A 62 0.48 -8.39 -16.92
N ILE A 63 0.07 -7.52 -16.03
CA ILE A 63 -0.53 -6.23 -16.37
C ILE A 63 -0.16 -5.22 -15.31
N THR A 64 -0.02 -3.95 -15.67
CA THR A 64 0.21 -2.91 -14.70
C THR A 64 -1.12 -2.49 -14.07
N PHE A 65 -1.05 -1.82 -12.92
CA PHE A 65 -2.25 -1.31 -12.26
C PHE A 65 -2.99 -0.33 -13.16
N GLU A 66 -2.25 0.56 -13.80
CA GLU A 66 -2.80 1.57 -14.70
C GLU A 66 -3.50 0.96 -15.89
N GLU A 67 -2.89 -0.05 -16.50
CA GLU A 67 -3.50 -0.76 -17.63
C GLU A 67 -4.76 -1.49 -17.20
N ALA A 68 -4.74 -2.11 -16.04
CA ALA A 68 -5.91 -2.80 -15.50
C ALA A 68 -7.04 -1.82 -15.23
N ALA A 69 -6.73 -0.64 -14.73
CA ALA A 69 -7.74 0.40 -14.50
C ALA A 69 -8.37 0.84 -15.83
N ILE A 70 -7.56 1.06 -16.84
CA ILE A 70 -8.06 1.46 -18.16
C ILE A 70 -8.99 0.38 -18.75
N ARG A 71 -8.62 -0.89 -18.60
CA ARG A 71 -9.38 -1.99 -19.19
C ARG A 71 -10.64 -2.36 -18.42
N TYR A 72 -10.57 -2.38 -17.10
CA TYR A 72 -11.59 -3.04 -16.28
C TYR A 72 -12.36 -2.12 -15.36
N SER A 73 -11.83 -0.96 -15.02
CA SER A 73 -12.48 -0.09 -14.04
C SER A 73 -13.76 0.52 -14.60
N LEU A 74 -14.80 0.49 -13.79
CA LEU A 74 -16.09 1.07 -14.13
C LEU A 74 -16.17 2.56 -13.78
N CYS A 75 -15.15 3.08 -13.10
CA CYS A 75 -15.11 4.48 -12.70
C CYS A 75 -14.59 5.35 -13.84
N PRO A 76 -15.08 6.60 -13.98
CA PRO A 76 -14.55 7.53 -15.00
C PRO A 76 -13.05 7.78 -14.90
N SER A 77 -12.46 7.64 -13.72
CA SER A 77 -11.01 7.77 -13.55
C SER A 77 -10.23 6.70 -14.32
N SER A 78 -10.89 5.69 -14.86
CA SER A 78 -10.24 4.63 -15.65
C SER A 78 -9.41 5.18 -16.79
N GLN A 79 -9.89 6.23 -17.44
CA GLN A 79 -9.18 6.85 -18.58
C GLN A 79 -7.84 7.46 -18.17
N TYR A 80 -7.64 7.70 -16.88
CA TYR A 80 -6.38 8.23 -16.35
C TYR A 80 -5.63 7.16 -15.54
N GLY A 81 -5.85 5.89 -15.86
CA GLY A 81 -5.20 4.80 -15.13
C GLY A 81 -5.73 4.63 -13.71
N GLY A 82 -6.92 5.15 -13.42
CA GLY A 82 -7.52 5.09 -12.11
C GLY A 82 -7.07 6.18 -11.15
N ASP A 83 -6.27 7.13 -11.60
CA ASP A 83 -5.70 8.18 -10.75
C ASP A 83 -6.80 9.09 -10.19
N LEU A 84 -6.84 9.19 -8.87
CA LEU A 84 -7.79 10.04 -8.16
C LEU A 84 -7.18 11.37 -7.73
N GLY A 85 -5.86 11.54 -7.95
CA GLY A 85 -5.14 12.69 -7.42
C GLY A 85 -5.00 12.61 -5.91
N TYR A 86 -4.65 13.72 -5.30
CA TYR A 86 -4.56 13.82 -3.85
C TYR A 86 -5.94 14.03 -3.24
N PHE A 87 -6.19 13.35 -2.13
CA PHE A 87 -7.44 13.52 -1.40
C PHE A 87 -7.23 13.33 0.10
N THR A 88 -8.13 13.92 0.88
CA THR A 88 -8.17 13.79 2.33
C THR A 88 -9.13 12.66 2.72
N ARG A 89 -9.07 12.24 3.98
CA ARG A 89 -9.90 11.14 4.47
C ARG A 89 -11.40 11.36 4.24
N GLY A 90 -11.85 12.57 4.38
CA GLY A 90 -13.29 12.86 4.32
C GLY A 90 -13.90 12.90 2.94
N LYS A 91 -13.10 12.84 1.89
CA LYS A 91 -13.61 12.96 0.51
C LYS A 91 -14.11 11.64 -0.08
N MET A 92 -13.64 10.52 0.44
CA MET A 92 -13.99 9.21 -0.10
C MET A 92 -14.82 8.44 0.91
N ASP A 93 -15.40 7.32 0.46
CA ASP A 93 -16.06 6.40 1.36
C ASP A 93 -15.12 6.04 2.52
N GLN A 94 -15.68 5.91 3.73
CA GLN A 94 -14.88 5.69 4.92
C GLN A 94 -13.99 4.44 4.82
N LEU A 95 -14.55 3.34 4.37
CA LEU A 95 -13.78 2.09 4.25
C LEU A 95 -12.69 2.23 3.21
N PHE A 96 -12.97 2.90 2.11
CA PHE A 96 -11.97 3.20 1.08
C PHE A 96 -10.83 4.04 1.66
N SER A 97 -11.18 5.12 2.35
CA SER A 97 -10.19 6.02 2.94
C SER A 97 -9.33 5.33 3.98
N ASP A 98 -9.93 4.57 4.88
CA ASP A 98 -9.19 3.87 5.92
C ASP A 98 -8.19 2.89 5.31
N THR A 99 -8.62 2.15 4.32
CA THR A 99 -7.74 1.20 3.64
C THR A 99 -6.61 1.92 2.93
N ALA A 100 -6.93 2.99 2.18
CA ALA A 100 -5.95 3.72 1.41
C ALA A 100 -4.90 4.39 2.29
N PHE A 101 -5.32 5.02 3.40
CA PHE A 101 -4.38 5.70 4.28
C PHE A 101 -3.46 4.74 5.02
N ASP A 102 -3.91 3.52 5.29
CA ASP A 102 -3.08 2.50 5.96
C ASP A 102 -2.20 1.72 4.99
N LEU A 103 -2.48 1.79 3.71
CA LEU A 103 -1.76 1.03 2.70
C LEU A 103 -0.35 1.57 2.51
N LYS A 104 0.61 0.68 2.35
CA LYS A 104 1.99 1.07 2.03
C LYS A 104 2.06 1.56 0.59
N ILE A 105 2.90 2.57 0.37
CA ILE A 105 3.13 3.11 -0.97
C ILE A 105 3.62 1.98 -1.89
N GLY A 106 3.02 1.88 -3.07
CA GLY A 106 3.39 0.89 -4.07
C GLY A 106 2.69 -0.46 -3.94
N LYS A 107 1.94 -0.67 -2.87
CA LYS A 107 1.20 -1.93 -2.68
C LYS A 107 -0.22 -1.80 -3.22
N VAL A 108 -0.74 -2.92 -3.71
CA VAL A 108 -2.14 -3.03 -4.12
C VAL A 108 -2.94 -3.59 -2.97
N SER A 109 -4.06 -2.96 -2.64
CA SER A 109 -4.90 -3.38 -1.52
C SER A 109 -5.64 -4.70 -1.83
N ASP A 110 -6.13 -5.34 -0.77
CA ASP A 110 -7.16 -6.36 -0.94
C ASP A 110 -8.42 -5.69 -1.45
N PRO A 111 -9.35 -6.45 -2.07
CA PRO A 111 -10.59 -5.87 -2.53
C PRO A 111 -11.37 -5.21 -1.40
N VAL A 112 -11.79 -3.98 -1.61
CA VAL A 112 -12.56 -3.17 -0.65
C VAL A 112 -13.98 -3.01 -1.17
N GLY A 113 -14.97 -3.46 -0.39
CA GLY A 113 -16.37 -3.34 -0.76
C GLY A 113 -16.95 -2.01 -0.34
N THR A 114 -17.58 -1.30 -1.29
CA THR A 114 -18.35 -0.10 -1.03
C THR A 114 -19.71 -0.22 -1.70
N LYS A 115 -20.56 0.78 -1.53
CA LYS A 115 -21.87 0.78 -2.20
C LYS A 115 -21.76 0.77 -3.73
N PHE A 116 -20.62 1.16 -4.27
CA PHE A 116 -20.41 1.18 -5.73
C PHE A 116 -19.92 -0.13 -6.30
N GLY A 117 -19.35 -1.00 -5.47
CA GLY A 117 -18.78 -2.27 -5.90
C GLY A 117 -17.49 -2.57 -5.13
N TRP A 118 -16.54 -3.18 -5.82
CA TRP A 118 -15.28 -3.61 -5.22
C TRP A 118 -14.13 -2.83 -5.81
N HIS A 119 -13.30 -2.29 -4.93
CA HIS A 119 -12.15 -1.47 -5.31
C HIS A 119 -10.84 -2.17 -5.03
N LEU A 120 -9.89 -2.01 -5.95
CA LEU A 120 -8.47 -2.22 -5.69
C LEU A 120 -7.84 -0.86 -5.61
N ILE A 121 -6.97 -0.65 -4.63
CA ILE A 121 -6.37 0.66 -4.36
C ILE A 121 -4.86 0.53 -4.38
N LYS A 122 -4.19 1.51 -4.98
CA LYS A 122 -2.73 1.62 -4.95
C LYS A 122 -2.37 3.05 -4.60
N VAL A 123 -1.54 3.21 -3.57
CA VAL A 123 -1.11 4.53 -3.09
C VAL A 123 0.26 4.85 -3.66
N TYR A 124 0.42 6.05 -4.17
CA TYR A 124 1.67 6.52 -4.78
C TYR A 124 2.42 7.49 -3.90
N ASP A 125 1.72 8.29 -3.10
CA ASP A 125 2.35 9.32 -2.28
C ASP A 125 1.48 9.64 -1.07
N LYS A 126 2.12 10.08 -0.01
CA LYS A 126 1.46 10.52 1.23
C LYS A 126 2.13 11.79 1.72
N ARG A 127 1.31 12.80 2.13
CA ARG A 127 1.84 14.07 2.62
C ARG A 127 0.93 14.72 3.66
#